data_c90c1479a76c37a7191ed8cff5a3992c
#
_entry.id   c90c1479a76c37a7191ed8cff5a3992c
#
_cell.length_a   1.000
_cell.length_b   1.000
_cell.length_c   1.000
_cell.angle_alpha   90.00
_cell.angle_beta   90.00
_cell.angle_gamma   90.00
#
_symmetry.space_group_name_H-M   'P 1'
#
loop_
_entity.id
_entity.type
_entity.pdbx_description
1 polymer ?
#
loop_
_entity_poly.entity_id
_entity_poly.type
_entity_poly.pdbx_seq_one_letter_code
_entity_poly.pdbx_strand_id
1 'polypeptide(L)'
;MAAVQDAIELDRYLVGRVRSKWPDDEKHVFMKLFANFLGKLHQCGAFHTDLKTCNIVVTGANLSDRSPLQNGNHANPASFSLIDYDDVRYYRYGVSLKNRAKNFAQLFLSTPSDINLNDRLTFLKIYLNASDKSVDYGVKLVKAARKRIEGKSLLYVGPEGDISENWPEGRLGDCYHNGLEKSKDEGD
;
A
#
# COMPACT_ATOMS: atom_id res chain seq x y z
N MET A 1 -27.53 6.49 -2.05
CA MET A 1 -26.21 5.84 -2.09
C MET A 1 -26.38 4.43 -1.57
N ALA A 2 -26.07 3.39 -2.37
CA ALA A 2 -26.05 2.04 -1.87
C ALA A 2 -24.80 1.90 -0.96
N ALA A 3 -25.00 1.53 0.29
CA ALA A 3 -23.89 1.16 1.16
C ALA A 3 -23.19 -0.08 0.56
N VAL A 4 -21.90 0.01 0.31
CA VAL A 4 -21.11 -1.16 -0.11
C VAL A 4 -21.02 -2.06 1.12
N GLN A 5 -21.80 -3.16 1.13
CA GLN A 5 -21.74 -4.15 2.19
C GLN A 5 -20.33 -4.75 2.22
N ASP A 6 -19.79 -4.94 3.41
CA ASP A 6 -18.47 -5.55 3.67
C ASP A 6 -17.28 -4.79 3.04
N ALA A 7 -17.27 -3.47 3.17
CA ALA A 7 -16.18 -2.61 2.77
C ALA A 7 -15.35 -2.18 4.00
N ILE A 8 -14.01 -2.29 3.89
CA ILE A 8 -13.08 -1.84 4.94
C ILE A 8 -11.96 -1.02 4.33
N GLU A 9 -11.51 0.02 5.00
CA GLU A 9 -10.34 0.79 4.62
C GLU A 9 -9.08 -0.08 4.61
N LEU A 10 -8.20 0.13 3.65
CA LEU A 10 -7.03 -0.73 3.44
C LEU A 10 -6.09 -0.74 4.64
N ASP A 11 -5.91 0.37 5.35
CA ASP A 11 -5.09 0.43 6.57
C ASP A 11 -5.63 -0.51 7.66
N ARG A 12 -6.94 -0.44 7.95
CA ARG A 12 -7.61 -1.32 8.93
C ARG A 12 -7.53 -2.77 8.51
N TYR A 13 -7.72 -3.05 7.22
CA TYR A 13 -7.58 -4.40 6.68
C TYR A 13 -6.16 -4.93 6.92
N LEU A 14 -5.13 -4.17 6.53
CA LEU A 14 -3.74 -4.58 6.68
C LEU A 14 -3.38 -4.83 8.15
N VAL A 15 -3.77 -3.94 9.06
CA VAL A 15 -3.53 -4.10 10.50
C VAL A 15 -4.20 -5.35 11.05
N GLY A 16 -5.46 -5.58 10.68
CA GLY A 16 -6.19 -6.78 11.09
C GLY A 16 -5.51 -8.07 10.62
N ARG A 17 -5.05 -8.10 9.37
CA ARG A 17 -4.37 -9.25 8.78
C ARG A 17 -2.98 -9.50 9.38
N VAL A 18 -2.21 -8.44 9.62
CA VAL A 18 -0.91 -8.56 10.31
C VAL A 18 -1.09 -9.13 11.72
N ARG A 19 -2.03 -8.61 12.49
CA ARG A 19 -2.32 -9.11 13.85
C ARG A 19 -2.80 -10.55 13.88
N SER A 20 -3.52 -11.01 12.86
CA SER A 20 -3.98 -12.40 12.73
C SER A 20 -2.90 -13.36 12.18
N LYS A 21 -1.65 -12.93 12.07
CA LYS A 21 -0.55 -13.70 11.46
C LYS A 21 -0.90 -14.15 10.05
N TRP A 22 -1.00 -13.17 9.15
CA TRP A 22 -1.38 -13.36 7.75
C TRP A 22 -0.57 -14.47 7.06
N PRO A 23 -1.19 -15.53 6.55
CA PRO A 23 -0.50 -16.57 5.80
C PRO A 23 0.19 -15.98 4.56
N ASP A 24 1.40 -16.44 4.25
CA ASP A 24 2.22 -15.86 3.18
C ASP A 24 1.60 -16.04 1.79
N ASP A 25 0.93 -17.15 1.54
CA ASP A 25 0.22 -17.43 0.29
C ASP A 25 -0.96 -16.48 0.07
N GLU A 26 -1.79 -16.26 1.09
CA GLU A 26 -2.89 -15.30 1.05
C GLU A 26 -2.38 -13.88 0.89
N LYS A 27 -1.32 -13.51 1.63
CA LYS A 27 -0.66 -12.21 1.52
C LYS A 27 -0.14 -11.98 0.10
N HIS A 28 0.47 -13.01 -0.50
CA HIS A 28 0.96 -12.93 -1.88
C HIS A 28 -0.17 -12.69 -2.89
N VAL A 29 -1.27 -13.42 -2.76
CA VAL A 29 -2.46 -13.24 -3.61
C VAL A 29 -3.01 -11.82 -3.48
N PHE A 30 -3.17 -11.34 -2.24
CA PHE A 30 -3.64 -9.97 -1.98
C PHE A 30 -2.71 -8.92 -2.60
N MET A 31 -1.39 -9.04 -2.37
CA MET A 31 -0.40 -8.13 -2.95
C MET A 31 -0.46 -8.11 -4.47
N LYS A 32 -0.67 -9.29 -5.10
CA LYS A 32 -0.82 -9.40 -6.54
C LYS A 32 -2.05 -8.64 -7.05
N LEU A 33 -3.19 -8.81 -6.39
CA LEU A 33 -4.42 -8.11 -6.75
C LEU A 33 -4.26 -6.60 -6.58
N PHE A 34 -3.72 -6.15 -5.46
CA PHE A 34 -3.53 -4.73 -5.18
C PHE A 34 -2.49 -4.08 -6.11
N ALA A 35 -1.37 -4.74 -6.38
CA ALA A 35 -0.37 -4.23 -7.31
C ALA A 35 -0.90 -4.12 -8.74
N ASN A 36 -1.72 -5.10 -9.19
CA ASN A 36 -2.39 -5.05 -10.48
C ASN A 36 -3.40 -3.90 -10.55
N PHE A 37 -4.21 -3.71 -9.51
CA PHE A 37 -5.12 -2.58 -9.40
C PHE A 37 -4.38 -1.24 -9.55
N LEU A 38 -3.35 -1.02 -8.76
CA LEU A 38 -2.58 0.23 -8.79
C LEU A 38 -1.84 0.42 -10.12
N GLY A 39 -1.29 -0.65 -10.69
CA GLY A 39 -0.62 -0.62 -11.98
C GLY A 39 -1.55 -0.17 -13.10
N LYS A 40 -2.72 -0.78 -13.19
CA LYS A 40 -3.77 -0.41 -14.15
C LYS A 40 -4.30 1.01 -13.93
N LEU A 41 -4.54 1.39 -12.67
CA LEU A 41 -4.97 2.74 -12.31
C LEU A 41 -3.98 3.79 -12.88
N HIS A 42 -2.69 3.60 -12.65
CA HIS A 42 -1.67 4.51 -13.16
C HIS A 42 -1.48 4.42 -14.69
N GLN A 43 -1.69 3.24 -15.29
CA GLN A 43 -1.58 3.06 -16.74
C GLN A 43 -2.70 3.81 -17.47
N CYS A 44 -3.94 3.72 -16.98
CA CYS A 44 -5.07 4.46 -17.56
C CYS A 44 -5.09 5.94 -17.21
N GLY A 45 -4.08 6.44 -16.48
CA GLY A 45 -3.88 7.85 -16.21
C GLY A 45 -4.54 8.39 -14.95
N ALA A 46 -5.19 7.54 -14.15
CA ALA A 46 -5.80 7.98 -12.90
C ALA A 46 -4.73 8.13 -11.80
N PHE A 47 -4.66 9.32 -11.24
CA PHE A 47 -3.74 9.72 -10.18
C PHE A 47 -4.54 10.29 -9.02
N HIS A 48 -4.39 9.70 -7.86
CA HIS A 48 -4.97 10.24 -6.62
C HIS A 48 -3.96 11.14 -5.92
N THR A 49 -4.33 12.37 -5.61
CA THR A 49 -3.37 13.34 -5.05
C THR A 49 -2.98 13.04 -3.61
N ASP A 50 -3.80 12.28 -2.87
CA ASP A 50 -3.54 11.81 -1.51
C ASP A 50 -3.79 10.29 -1.37
N LEU A 51 -3.00 9.47 -2.06
CA LEU A 51 -3.14 8.01 -2.08
C LEU A 51 -2.54 7.38 -0.80
N LYS A 52 -3.23 7.56 0.32
CA LYS A 52 -2.97 6.83 1.56
C LYS A 52 -3.81 5.56 1.62
N THR A 53 -3.43 4.64 2.50
CA THR A 53 -4.18 3.39 2.68
C THR A 53 -5.61 3.60 3.17
N CYS A 54 -5.87 4.65 3.96
CA CYS A 54 -7.23 5.02 4.38
C CYS A 54 -8.13 5.53 3.23
N ASN A 55 -7.56 5.97 2.10
CA ASN A 55 -8.30 6.40 0.92
C ASN A 55 -8.53 5.27 -0.10
N ILE A 56 -8.27 4.04 0.30
CA ILE A 56 -8.49 2.83 -0.49
C ILE A 56 -9.38 1.89 0.31
N VAL A 57 -10.44 1.42 -0.31
CA VAL A 57 -11.40 0.49 0.28
C VAL A 57 -11.22 -0.89 -0.32
N VAL A 58 -11.20 -1.91 0.53
CA VAL A 58 -11.15 -3.32 0.18
C VAL A 58 -12.56 -3.90 0.34
N THR A 59 -13.02 -4.65 -0.67
CA THR A 59 -14.30 -5.36 -0.67
C THR A 59 -14.11 -6.80 -1.14
N GLY A 60 -15.05 -7.69 -0.87
CA GLY A 60 -15.04 -9.07 -1.38
C GLY A 60 -14.05 -10.02 -0.72
N ALA A 61 -13.04 -9.52 0.00
CA ALA A 61 -12.26 -10.37 0.89
C ALA A 61 -13.17 -10.81 2.03
N ASN A 62 -13.13 -12.08 2.46
CA ASN A 62 -13.85 -12.52 3.65
C ASN A 62 -13.31 -11.76 4.87
N LEU A 63 -13.89 -10.58 5.12
CA LEU A 63 -13.44 -9.63 6.14
C LEU A 63 -13.80 -10.10 7.54
N SER A 64 -14.79 -10.99 7.65
CA SER A 64 -15.35 -11.50 8.90
C SER A 64 -14.82 -12.86 9.33
N ASP A 65 -14.22 -13.63 8.43
CA ASP A 65 -13.83 -15.01 8.75
C ASP A 65 -12.34 -15.09 9.08
N ARG A 66 -12.05 -15.32 10.36
CA ARG A 66 -10.73 -15.74 10.85
C ARG A 66 -10.39 -17.18 10.45
N SER A 67 -11.23 -17.81 9.64
CA SER A 67 -11.05 -19.19 9.19
C SER A 67 -10.13 -19.22 7.97
N PRO A 68 -9.11 -20.10 7.95
CA PRO A 68 -8.36 -20.38 6.74
C PRO A 68 -9.36 -20.90 5.69
N LEU A 69 -9.09 -20.58 4.42
CA LEU A 69 -9.88 -21.01 3.27
C LEU A 69 -10.15 -22.52 3.32
N GLN A 70 -11.22 -22.93 4.02
CA GLN A 70 -11.67 -24.30 4.02
C GLN A 70 -12.68 -24.49 2.88
N ASN A 71 -12.29 -25.37 1.98
CA ASN A 71 -13.15 -26.03 1.00
C ASN A 71 -13.70 -25.17 -0.13
N GLY A 72 -12.92 -25.02 -1.23
CA GLY A 72 -13.43 -25.07 -2.61
C GLY A 72 -14.51 -24.08 -3.07
N ASN A 73 -15.08 -23.30 -2.19
CA ASN A 73 -16.02 -22.26 -2.54
C ASN A 73 -15.24 -20.97 -2.85
N HIS A 74 -15.36 -20.50 -4.05
CA HIS A 74 -14.77 -19.29 -4.59
C HIS A 74 -15.08 -18.11 -3.68
N ALA A 75 -14.18 -17.85 -2.69
CA ALA A 75 -14.19 -16.59 -1.97
C ALA A 75 -14.07 -15.49 -3.02
N ASN A 76 -14.96 -14.51 -2.99
CA ASN A 76 -14.88 -13.37 -3.89
C ASN A 76 -13.49 -12.74 -3.72
N PRO A 77 -12.70 -12.62 -4.81
CA PRO A 77 -11.37 -12.06 -4.71
C PRO A 77 -11.46 -10.62 -4.20
N ALA A 78 -10.50 -10.19 -3.40
CA ALA A 78 -10.42 -8.83 -2.93
C ALA A 78 -10.49 -7.85 -4.12
N SER A 79 -11.38 -6.88 -4.03
CA SER A 79 -11.52 -5.78 -4.97
C SER A 79 -11.16 -4.47 -4.29
N PHE A 80 -10.68 -3.50 -5.05
CA PHE A 80 -10.21 -2.22 -4.51
C PHE A 80 -10.97 -1.06 -5.15
N SER A 81 -11.33 -0.09 -4.32
CA SER A 81 -11.93 1.15 -4.76
C SER A 81 -11.23 2.34 -4.10
N LEU A 82 -11.14 3.45 -4.80
CA LEU A 82 -10.70 4.71 -4.21
C LEU A 82 -11.90 5.41 -3.59
N ILE A 83 -11.66 6.13 -2.49
CA ILE A 83 -12.58 7.12 -1.93
C ILE A 83 -11.94 8.50 -2.04
N ASP A 84 -12.69 9.55 -1.74
CA ASP A 84 -12.23 10.93 -1.90
C ASP A 84 -11.91 11.29 -3.36
N TYR A 85 -12.91 11.16 -4.22
CA TYR A 85 -12.77 11.32 -5.68
C TYR A 85 -12.38 12.75 -6.11
N ASP A 86 -12.58 13.74 -5.29
CA ASP A 86 -12.18 15.13 -5.56
C ASP A 86 -10.67 15.27 -5.70
N ASP A 87 -9.94 14.33 -5.13
CA ASP A 87 -8.49 14.22 -5.22
C ASP A 87 -7.99 13.41 -6.42
N VAL A 88 -8.85 12.91 -7.29
CA VAL A 88 -8.46 12.18 -8.50
C VAL A 88 -8.22 13.12 -9.68
N ARG A 89 -7.10 12.94 -10.37
CA ARG A 89 -6.71 13.64 -11.61
C ARG A 89 -6.50 12.63 -12.72
N TYR A 90 -6.90 12.97 -13.95
CA TYR A 90 -6.72 12.10 -15.10
C TYR A 90 -5.69 12.66 -16.08
N TYR A 91 -4.78 11.82 -16.52
CA TYR A 91 -3.72 12.14 -17.47
C TYR A 91 -3.83 11.26 -18.72
N ARG A 92 -3.97 11.87 -19.89
CA ARG A 92 -4.19 11.17 -21.17
C ARG A 92 -3.13 10.11 -21.49
N TYR A 93 -1.89 10.34 -21.09
CA TYR A 93 -0.75 9.47 -21.41
C TYR A 93 -0.24 8.65 -20.23
N GLY A 94 -1.11 8.39 -19.26
CA GLY A 94 -0.77 7.70 -18.03
C GLY A 94 -0.12 8.59 -16.98
N VAL A 95 0.02 8.08 -15.78
CA VAL A 95 0.58 8.83 -14.64
C VAL A 95 2.10 8.94 -14.78
N SER A 96 2.64 10.15 -14.64
CA SER A 96 4.08 10.43 -14.74
C SER A 96 4.88 9.78 -13.58
N LEU A 97 6.20 9.58 -13.78
CA LEU A 97 7.11 9.07 -12.73
C LEU A 97 7.00 9.90 -11.43
N LYS A 98 6.96 11.23 -11.56
CA LYS A 98 6.86 12.15 -10.41
C LYS A 98 5.60 11.89 -9.57
N ASN A 99 4.46 11.67 -10.22
CA ASN A 99 3.18 11.45 -9.58
C ASN A 99 3.07 10.01 -9.02
N ARG A 100 3.56 9.02 -9.76
CA ARG A 100 3.68 7.64 -9.24
C ARG A 100 4.56 7.58 -8.00
N ALA A 101 5.70 8.28 -7.99
CA ALA A 101 6.56 8.37 -6.83
C ALA A 101 5.87 9.04 -5.63
N LYS A 102 4.98 10.02 -5.87
CA LYS A 102 4.16 10.60 -4.80
C LYS A 102 3.22 9.56 -4.20
N ASN A 103 2.48 8.82 -5.03
CA ASN A 103 1.58 7.77 -4.55
C ASN A 103 2.33 6.64 -3.82
N PHE A 104 3.47 6.20 -4.35
CA PHE A 104 4.30 5.21 -3.65
C PHE A 104 4.78 5.71 -2.29
N ALA A 105 5.22 6.96 -2.20
CA ALA A 105 5.61 7.57 -0.92
C ALA A 105 4.44 7.60 0.08
N GLN A 106 3.25 7.99 -0.36
CA GLN A 106 2.06 8.04 0.47
C GLN A 106 1.65 6.64 0.96
N LEU A 107 1.64 5.65 0.07
CA LEU A 107 1.37 4.25 0.43
C LEU A 107 2.42 3.71 1.41
N PHE A 108 3.72 3.96 1.16
CA PHE A 108 4.78 3.53 2.07
C PHE A 108 4.61 4.11 3.47
N LEU A 109 4.25 5.40 3.57
CA LEU A 109 4.06 6.09 4.84
C LEU A 109 2.81 5.60 5.61
N SER A 110 1.84 5.02 4.93
CA SER A 110 0.59 4.55 5.53
C SER A 110 0.45 3.02 5.58
N THR A 111 1.45 2.28 5.10
CA THR A 111 1.45 0.80 5.14
C THR A 111 2.17 0.30 6.38
N PRO A 112 1.60 -0.66 7.14
CA PRO A 112 2.23 -1.27 8.31
C PRO A 112 3.68 -1.72 8.07
N SER A 113 4.54 -1.54 9.08
CA SER A 113 5.95 -1.94 9.02
C SER A 113 6.14 -3.46 8.90
N ASP A 114 5.19 -4.22 9.43
CA ASP A 114 5.15 -5.69 9.33
C ASP A 114 5.01 -6.20 7.88
N ILE A 115 4.59 -5.33 6.95
CA ILE A 115 4.75 -5.57 5.52
C ILE A 115 6.22 -5.32 5.18
N ASN A 116 6.99 -6.38 5.25
CA ASN A 116 8.46 -6.34 5.20
C ASN A 116 9.03 -5.93 3.82
N LEU A 117 10.35 -5.80 3.74
CA LEU A 117 11.02 -5.38 2.51
C LEU A 117 10.78 -6.34 1.34
N ASN A 118 10.77 -7.66 1.58
CA ASN A 118 10.52 -8.64 0.53
C ASN A 118 9.11 -8.54 -0.03
N ASP A 119 8.13 -8.32 0.84
CA ASP A 119 6.75 -8.07 0.46
C ASP A 119 6.64 -6.83 -0.44
N ARG A 120 7.30 -5.74 -0.05
CA ARG A 120 7.33 -4.48 -0.82
C ARG A 120 8.04 -4.62 -2.16
N LEU A 121 9.12 -5.39 -2.24
CA LEU A 121 9.82 -5.69 -3.49
C LEU A 121 8.96 -6.58 -4.41
N THR A 122 8.27 -7.55 -3.85
CA THR A 122 7.33 -8.40 -4.59
C THR A 122 6.18 -7.57 -5.16
N PHE A 123 5.57 -6.70 -4.34
CA PHE A 123 4.56 -5.75 -4.79
C PHE A 123 5.08 -4.87 -5.94
N LEU A 124 6.27 -4.30 -5.80
CA LEU A 124 6.87 -3.45 -6.83
C LEU A 124 7.06 -4.21 -8.16
N LYS A 125 7.58 -5.45 -8.12
CA LYS A 125 7.75 -6.27 -9.33
C LYS A 125 6.43 -6.51 -10.05
N ILE A 126 5.38 -6.86 -9.31
CA ILE A 126 4.05 -7.11 -9.87
C ILE A 126 3.47 -5.81 -10.44
N TYR A 127 3.61 -4.70 -9.71
CA TYR A 127 3.16 -3.38 -10.16
C TYR A 127 3.86 -2.95 -11.47
N LEU A 128 5.16 -3.13 -11.58
CA LEU A 128 5.92 -2.79 -12.80
C LEU A 128 5.40 -3.57 -14.00
N ASN A 129 5.19 -4.88 -13.82
CA ASN A 129 4.62 -5.73 -14.86
C ASN A 129 3.20 -5.27 -15.25
N ALA A 130 2.34 -5.04 -14.27
CA ALA A 130 0.95 -4.60 -14.49
C ALA A 130 0.84 -3.21 -15.14
N SER A 131 1.86 -2.36 -14.98
CA SER A 131 1.90 -1.01 -15.55
C SER A 131 2.79 -0.90 -16.80
N ASP A 132 3.29 -2.03 -17.32
CA ASP A 132 4.20 -2.11 -18.46
C ASP A 132 5.45 -1.21 -18.30
N LYS A 133 6.16 -1.42 -17.19
CA LYS A 133 7.36 -0.66 -16.85
C LYS A 133 8.55 -1.56 -16.58
N SER A 134 9.72 -1.12 -17.03
CA SER A 134 10.99 -1.83 -16.84
C SER A 134 11.48 -1.79 -15.39
N VAL A 135 12.43 -2.67 -15.07
CA VAL A 135 13.13 -2.67 -13.77
C VAL A 135 13.86 -1.35 -13.54
N ASP A 136 14.51 -0.78 -14.56
CA ASP A 136 15.20 0.52 -14.46
C ASP A 136 14.24 1.65 -14.11
N TYR A 137 13.01 1.61 -14.65
CA TYR A 137 11.96 2.51 -14.23
C TYR A 137 11.61 2.33 -12.75
N GLY A 138 11.54 1.08 -12.28
CA GLY A 138 11.32 0.74 -10.88
C GLY A 138 12.38 1.33 -9.96
N VAL A 139 13.65 1.24 -10.32
CA VAL A 139 14.76 1.85 -9.56
C VAL A 139 14.60 3.36 -9.46
N LYS A 140 14.26 4.04 -10.57
CA LYS A 140 14.00 5.48 -10.58
C LYS A 140 12.78 5.84 -9.72
N LEU A 141 11.72 5.02 -9.78
CA LEU A 141 10.49 5.21 -9.00
C LEU A 141 10.78 5.14 -7.49
N VAL A 142 11.51 4.10 -7.05
CA VAL A 142 11.87 3.92 -5.63
C VAL A 142 12.75 5.07 -5.14
N LYS A 143 13.79 5.45 -5.89
CA LYS A 143 14.64 6.61 -5.54
C LYS A 143 13.82 7.89 -5.39
N ALA A 144 12.90 8.15 -6.32
CA ALA A 144 12.07 9.35 -6.28
C ALA A 144 11.03 9.31 -5.14
N ALA A 145 10.49 8.13 -4.81
CA ALA A 145 9.59 7.94 -3.66
C ALA A 145 10.34 8.12 -2.34
N ARG A 146 11.53 7.51 -2.20
CA ARG A 146 12.37 7.63 -0.99
C ARG A 146 12.69 9.09 -0.66
N LYS A 147 13.14 9.88 -1.64
CA LYS A 147 13.39 11.33 -1.48
C LYS A 147 12.18 12.11 -0.95
N ARG A 148 10.95 11.61 -1.17
CA ARG A 148 9.71 12.24 -0.70
C ARG A 148 9.33 11.84 0.71
N ILE A 149 9.89 10.74 1.21
CA ILE A 149 9.65 10.20 2.56
C ILE A 149 10.61 10.82 3.56
N GLU A 150 11.80 11.23 3.12
CA GLU A 150 12.82 11.83 3.99
C GLU A 150 12.23 12.96 4.85
N GLY A 151 12.44 12.89 6.16
CA GLY A 151 11.97 13.86 7.15
C GLY A 151 10.45 13.89 7.39
N LYS A 152 9.69 12.88 6.93
CA LYS A 152 8.25 12.80 7.19
C LYS A 152 7.94 11.78 8.27
N SER A 153 7.04 12.16 9.16
CA SER A 153 6.44 11.24 10.13
C SER A 153 5.48 10.26 9.43
N LEU A 154 5.41 9.04 9.95
CA LEU A 154 4.44 8.05 9.55
C LEU A 154 3.13 8.27 10.33
N LEU A 155 2.02 8.30 9.60
CA LEU A 155 0.70 8.28 10.22
C LEU A 155 0.21 6.84 10.26
N TYR A 156 -0.15 6.39 11.43
CA TYR A 156 -0.77 5.10 11.66
C TYR A 156 -2.21 5.28 12.13
N VAL A 157 -3.12 4.54 11.53
CA VAL A 157 -4.51 4.46 11.97
C VAL A 157 -4.69 3.11 12.66
N GLY A 158 -4.99 3.11 13.94
CA GLY A 158 -5.29 1.92 14.71
C GLY A 158 -6.62 1.27 14.31
N PRO A 159 -6.87 0.03 14.75
CA PRO A 159 -8.10 -0.69 14.39
C PRO A 159 -9.37 -0.01 14.91
N GLU A 160 -9.25 0.77 15.96
CA GLU A 160 -10.36 1.55 16.54
C GLU A 160 -10.51 2.94 15.90
N GLY A 161 -9.68 3.27 14.90
CA GLY A 161 -9.69 4.55 14.23
C GLY A 161 -8.83 5.63 14.92
N ASP A 162 -8.11 5.28 15.96
CA ASP A 162 -7.12 6.14 16.60
C ASP A 162 -5.97 6.44 15.63
N ILE A 163 -5.55 7.71 15.59
CA ILE A 163 -4.43 8.15 14.75
C ILE A 163 -3.22 8.39 15.64
N SER A 164 -2.09 7.76 15.33
CA SER A 164 -0.82 8.02 15.97
C SER A 164 0.24 8.37 14.93
N GLU A 165 1.16 9.27 15.29
CA GLU A 165 2.32 9.61 14.45
C GLU A 165 3.38 8.50 14.47
N ASN A 166 3.31 7.63 15.47
CA ASN A 166 4.20 6.50 15.62
C ASN A 166 3.40 5.22 15.68
N TRP A 167 3.93 4.20 15.06
CA TRP A 167 3.38 2.87 15.15
C TRP A 167 3.36 2.40 16.62
N PRO A 168 2.23 1.83 17.12
CA PRO A 168 2.19 1.28 18.46
C PRO A 168 3.35 0.29 18.65
N GLU A 169 4.05 0.36 19.78
CA GLU A 169 5.19 -0.50 20.15
C GLU A 169 6.56 -0.11 19.59
N GLY A 170 6.77 1.13 19.14
CA GLY A 170 8.07 1.57 18.64
C GLY A 170 8.50 0.88 17.35
N ARG A 171 7.62 0.12 16.72
CA ARG A 171 7.84 -0.61 15.49
C ARG A 171 7.55 0.21 14.24
N LEU A 172 7.93 1.44 14.21
CA LEU A 172 8.39 2.06 12.98
C LEU A 172 9.62 1.24 12.60
N GLY A 173 9.34 0.12 11.92
CA GLY A 173 10.26 -0.99 11.86
C GLY A 173 11.64 -0.51 11.59
N ASP A 174 12.58 -1.15 12.18
CA ASP A 174 14.01 -1.07 11.92
C ASP A 174 14.38 -0.87 10.44
N CYS A 175 13.47 -1.20 9.53
CA CYS A 175 13.57 -0.97 8.09
C CYS A 175 13.62 0.50 7.66
N TYR A 176 13.04 1.44 8.44
CA TYR A 176 13.00 2.87 8.08
C TYR A 176 13.92 3.71 8.94
N HIS A 177 14.03 3.45 10.25
CA HIS A 177 14.90 4.19 11.14
C HIS A 177 16.38 3.82 10.96
N ASN A 178 16.73 2.55 10.88
CA ASN A 178 18.11 2.11 10.66
C ASN A 178 18.70 2.54 9.31
N GLY A 179 17.86 2.84 8.31
CA GLY A 179 18.30 3.41 7.04
C GLY A 179 18.52 4.93 7.09
N LEU A 180 17.85 5.63 8.01
CA LEU A 180 17.92 7.10 8.12
C LEU A 180 18.97 7.56 9.14
N GLU A 181 19.17 6.81 10.24
CA GLU A 181 20.21 7.14 11.22
C GLU A 181 21.62 6.88 10.70
N LYS A 182 21.83 5.82 9.90
CA LYS A 182 23.15 5.58 9.28
C LYS A 182 23.60 6.63 8.28
N SER A 183 22.69 7.48 7.78
CA SER A 183 23.05 8.56 6.86
C SER A 183 23.42 9.87 7.56
N LYS A 184 23.27 9.96 8.90
CA LYS A 184 23.68 11.14 9.70
C LYS A 184 25.06 10.99 10.33
N ASP A 185 25.56 9.77 10.51
CA ASP A 185 26.86 9.53 11.15
C ASP A 185 28.02 9.42 10.16
N GLU A 186 27.78 9.48 8.85
CA GLU A 186 28.85 9.47 7.83
C GLU A 186 29.19 10.88 7.29
N GLY A 187 28.84 11.92 7.99
CA GLY A 187 29.01 13.32 7.58
C GLY A 187 29.66 14.23 8.63
N ASP A 188 30.72 13.77 9.29
CA ASP A 188 31.70 14.62 10.00
C ASP A 188 33.12 14.23 9.64
#